data_811d4e413da91a4852cbb469a9e6af0a
#
_entry.id   811d4e413da91a4852cbb469a9e6af0a
#
_cell.length_a   1.000
_cell.length_b   1.000
_cell.length_c   1.000
_cell.angle_alpha   90.00
_cell.angle_beta   90.00
_cell.angle_gamma   90.00
#
_symmetry.space_group_name_H-M   'P 1'
#
loop_
_entity.id
_entity.type
_entity.pdbx_description
1 polymer ?
#
loop_
_entity_poly.entity_id
_entity_poly.type
_entity_poly.pdbx_seq_one_letter_code
_entity_poly.pdbx_strand_id
1 'polypeptide(L)'
;KGFVARLSGSSIEFISMWKRMMFGKSVFTQKQGTLVFTPQPALPSYLIPEDGKVECVLLGKTNVVYKFAEQKDYIPGNYRICGMVFTYENGSIANVASPVAEGKIAEDIREGKIAKIEIEIR
;
A
#
# COMPACT_ATOMS: atom_id res chain seq x y z
N LYS A 1 3.51 2.20 14.93
CA LYS A 1 4.71 1.77 15.35
C LYS A 1 4.59 1.01 16.61
N GLY A 2 4.51 1.58 17.69
CA GLY A 2 4.33 0.83 18.90
C GLY A 2 3.07 0.00 18.88
N PHE A 3 2.10 0.44 18.13
CA PHE A 3 0.83 -0.24 18.07
C PHE A 3 0.98 -1.69 17.60
N VAL A 4 1.68 -1.87 16.51
CA VAL A 4 1.86 -3.23 15.98
C VAL A 4 2.78 -4.04 16.89
N ALA A 5 3.82 -3.41 17.39
CA ALA A 5 4.77 -4.11 18.23
C ALA A 5 4.12 -4.62 19.50
N ARG A 6 3.16 -3.88 20.02
CA ARG A 6 2.51 -4.31 21.23
C ARG A 6 1.69 -5.53 21.07
N LEU A 7 1.29 -5.81 19.85
CA LEU A 7 0.46 -6.95 19.58
C LEU A 7 1.23 -8.11 19.02
N SER A 8 2.56 -8.02 19.09
CA SER A 8 3.40 -9.11 18.61
C SER A 8 3.01 -10.37 19.37
N GLY A 9 2.96 -11.45 18.69
CA GLY A 9 2.60 -12.70 19.31
C GLY A 9 1.12 -12.84 19.53
N SER A 10 0.37 -11.80 19.33
CA SER A 10 -1.04 -11.91 19.52
C SER A 10 -1.60 -12.67 18.36
N SER A 11 -2.69 -12.43 17.91
CA SER A 11 -3.34 -13.31 17.00
C SER A 11 -2.97 -13.02 15.55
N ILE A 12 -3.02 -14.08 14.78
CA ILE A 12 -2.90 -13.98 13.33
C ILE A 12 -4.03 -13.14 12.80
N GLU A 13 -5.16 -13.10 13.50
CA GLU A 13 -6.30 -12.31 13.10
C GLU A 13 -5.97 -10.82 13.06
N PHE A 14 -5.21 -10.35 14.05
CA PHE A 14 -4.84 -8.95 14.05
C PHE A 14 -3.98 -8.62 12.84
N ILE A 15 -3.03 -9.50 12.53
CA ILE A 15 -2.17 -9.28 11.38
C ILE A 15 -2.98 -9.26 10.09
N SER A 16 -3.97 -10.13 9.98
CA SER A 16 -4.86 -10.13 8.82
C SER A 16 -5.65 -8.84 8.71
N MET A 17 -6.16 -8.35 9.84
CA MET A 17 -6.89 -7.10 9.86
C MET A 17 -6.00 -5.94 9.45
N TRP A 18 -4.77 -5.93 9.93
CA TRP A 18 -3.83 -4.88 9.59
C TRP A 18 -3.59 -4.84 8.08
N LYS A 19 -3.36 -6.00 7.50
CA LYS A 19 -3.14 -6.07 6.05
C LYS A 19 -4.35 -5.58 5.28
N ARG A 20 -5.54 -5.91 5.76
CA ARG A 20 -6.76 -5.48 5.09
C ARG A 20 -6.92 -3.97 5.17
N MET A 21 -6.58 -3.39 6.31
CA MET A 21 -6.63 -1.95 6.46
C MET A 21 -5.64 -1.26 5.53
N MET A 22 -4.46 -1.84 5.39
CA MET A 22 -3.42 -1.19 4.60
C MET A 22 -3.58 -1.39 3.11
N PHE A 23 -4.12 -2.52 2.67
CA PHE A 23 -4.13 -2.82 1.25
C PHE A 23 -5.51 -3.12 0.68
N GLY A 24 -6.50 -3.32 1.53
CA GLY A 24 -7.81 -3.71 1.07
C GLY A 24 -7.93 -5.21 0.95
N LYS A 25 -9.04 -5.64 0.40
CA LYS A 25 -9.37 -7.06 0.36
C LYS A 25 -8.55 -7.80 -0.69
N SER A 26 -8.34 -7.18 -1.84
CA SER A 26 -7.64 -7.83 -2.95
C SER A 26 -6.74 -6.83 -3.62
N VAL A 27 -5.48 -6.76 -3.16
CA VAL A 27 -4.55 -5.80 -3.71
C VAL A 27 -4.10 -6.20 -5.11
N PHE A 28 -4.09 -7.49 -5.40
CA PHE A 28 -3.79 -7.98 -6.75
C PHE A 28 -5.03 -8.64 -7.32
N THR A 29 -5.38 -8.27 -8.54
CA THR A 29 -6.48 -8.91 -9.25
C THR A 29 -6.05 -9.14 -10.69
N GLN A 30 -6.83 -9.93 -11.41
CA GLN A 30 -6.59 -10.14 -12.82
C GLN A 30 -7.76 -9.60 -13.61
N LYS A 31 -7.46 -8.84 -14.64
CA LYS A 31 -8.49 -8.23 -15.46
C LYS A 31 -8.13 -8.52 -16.91
N GLN A 32 -8.93 -9.40 -17.53
CA GLN A 32 -8.70 -9.80 -18.91
C GLN A 32 -7.28 -10.32 -19.12
N GLY A 33 -6.82 -11.14 -18.17
CA GLY A 33 -5.51 -11.74 -18.29
C GLY A 33 -4.35 -10.87 -17.84
N THR A 34 -4.63 -9.63 -17.44
CA THR A 34 -3.59 -8.72 -17.00
C THR A 34 -3.63 -8.57 -15.48
N LEU A 35 -2.47 -8.68 -14.86
CA LEU A 35 -2.38 -8.51 -13.42
C LEU A 35 -2.49 -7.03 -13.07
N VAL A 36 -3.29 -6.71 -12.06
CA VAL A 36 -3.55 -5.33 -11.66
C VAL A 36 -3.26 -5.20 -10.17
N PHE A 37 -2.49 -4.17 -9.81
CA PHE A 37 -2.20 -3.84 -8.42
C PHE A 37 -3.09 -2.66 -8.03
N THR A 38 -3.99 -2.90 -7.08
CA THR A 38 -4.99 -1.90 -6.69
C THR A 38 -5.04 -1.80 -5.18
N PRO A 39 -4.15 -1.01 -4.57
CA PRO A 39 -4.20 -0.84 -3.12
C PRO A 39 -5.39 0.02 -2.73
N GLN A 40 -6.08 -0.40 -1.68
CA GLN A 40 -7.24 0.33 -1.18
C GLN A 40 -7.16 0.43 0.33
N PRO A 41 -6.29 1.29 0.85
CA PRO A 41 -6.17 1.43 2.29
C PRO A 41 -7.42 2.02 2.91
N ALA A 42 -7.70 1.62 4.14
CA ALA A 42 -8.79 2.16 4.93
C ALA A 42 -8.24 2.41 6.31
N LEU A 43 -7.98 3.67 6.64
CA LEU A 43 -7.33 4.03 7.89
C LEU A 43 -8.09 5.14 8.61
N PRO A 44 -8.36 4.96 9.91
CA PRO A 44 -8.93 6.05 10.69
C PRO A 44 -7.88 7.13 10.94
N SER A 45 -8.35 8.33 11.17
CA SER A 45 -7.47 9.48 11.32
C SER A 45 -6.44 9.32 12.43
N TYR A 46 -6.80 8.63 13.50
CA TYR A 46 -5.87 8.53 14.63
C TYR A 46 -4.67 7.63 14.35
N LEU A 47 -4.69 6.89 13.26
CA LEU A 47 -3.55 6.07 12.86
C LEU A 47 -2.65 6.78 11.87
N ILE A 48 -3.00 7.99 11.46
CA ILE A 48 -2.22 8.75 10.50
C ILE A 48 -1.38 9.77 11.25
N PRO A 49 -0.04 9.68 11.18
CA PRO A 49 0.83 10.65 11.87
C PRO A 49 0.69 12.04 11.28
N GLU A 50 1.25 13.01 11.97
CA GLU A 50 1.20 14.40 11.53
C GLU A 50 1.84 14.60 10.16
N ASP A 51 2.88 13.85 9.87
CA ASP A 51 3.54 13.99 8.58
C ASP A 51 2.80 13.24 7.47
N GLY A 52 1.71 12.57 7.80
CA GLY A 52 0.89 11.90 6.81
C GLY A 52 1.47 10.63 6.23
N LYS A 53 2.60 10.16 6.74
CA LYS A 53 3.27 8.99 6.18
C LYS A 53 2.99 7.74 6.99
N VAL A 54 2.46 6.73 6.33
CA VAL A 54 2.19 5.45 6.96
C VAL A 54 2.92 4.38 6.17
N GLU A 55 3.76 3.60 6.85
CA GLU A 55 4.59 2.59 6.19
C GLU A 55 4.15 1.19 6.55
N CYS A 56 4.29 0.30 5.60
CA CYS A 56 4.01 -1.10 5.81
C CYS A 56 4.80 -1.92 4.81
N VAL A 57 4.76 -3.24 4.99
CA VAL A 57 5.51 -4.13 4.11
C VAL A 57 4.53 -5.00 3.35
N LEU A 58 4.71 -5.08 2.03
CA LEU A 58 3.88 -5.88 1.16
C LEU A 58 4.64 -7.13 0.75
N LEU A 59 4.00 -8.28 0.89
CA LEU A 59 4.58 -9.58 0.52
C LEU A 59 5.89 -9.86 1.26
N GLY A 60 6.04 -9.26 2.45
CA GLY A 60 7.21 -9.49 3.27
C GLY A 60 8.49 -8.89 2.72
N LYS A 61 8.41 -8.08 1.70
CA LYS A 61 9.61 -7.58 1.03
C LYS A 61 9.55 -6.12 0.62
N THR A 62 8.47 -5.69 -0.02
CA THR A 62 8.38 -4.34 -0.56
C THR A 62 7.90 -3.37 0.50
N ASN A 63 8.65 -2.29 0.69
CA ASN A 63 8.27 -1.26 1.65
C ASN A 63 7.29 -0.31 0.98
N VAL A 64 6.09 -0.19 1.53
CA VAL A 64 5.05 0.66 0.97
C VAL A 64 4.86 1.85 1.88
N VAL A 65 4.94 3.05 1.32
CA VAL A 65 4.76 4.30 2.05
C VAL A 65 3.55 5.02 1.48
N TYR A 66 2.51 5.12 2.29
CA TYR A 66 1.34 5.91 1.93
C TYR A 66 1.56 7.34 2.41
N LYS A 67 1.28 8.30 1.54
CA LYS A 67 1.39 9.72 1.88
C LYS A 67 0.00 10.32 1.84
N PHE A 68 -0.57 10.51 3.01
CA PHE A 68 -1.92 11.05 3.15
C PHE A 68 -1.87 12.56 3.25
N ALA A 69 -2.76 13.23 2.53
CA ALA A 69 -2.77 14.68 2.46
C ALA A 69 -3.35 15.33 3.72
N GLU A 70 -4.24 14.61 4.41
CA GLU A 70 -4.93 15.17 5.57
C GLU A 70 -5.00 14.15 6.68
N GLN A 71 -5.30 14.64 7.88
CA GLN A 71 -5.59 13.75 8.99
C GLN A 71 -7.08 13.59 9.10
N LYS A 72 -7.60 12.62 8.40
CA LYS A 72 -9.01 12.30 8.42
C LYS A 72 -9.17 10.81 8.26
N ASP A 73 -10.39 10.33 8.38
CA ASP A 73 -10.65 8.92 8.13
C ASP A 73 -10.63 8.69 6.63
N TYR A 74 -9.76 7.78 6.17
CA TYR A 74 -9.69 7.44 4.76
C TYR A 74 -10.39 6.10 4.54
N ILE A 75 -11.43 6.12 3.73
CA ILE A 75 -12.23 4.96 3.42
C ILE A 75 -12.33 4.88 1.91
N PRO A 76 -12.22 3.68 1.32
CA PRO A 76 -12.38 3.59 -0.14
C PRO A 76 -13.65 4.27 -0.58
N GLY A 77 -13.50 5.21 -1.52
CA GLY A 77 -14.62 6.00 -1.98
C GLY A 77 -14.55 7.45 -1.55
N ASN A 78 -13.84 7.77 -0.45
CA ASN A 78 -13.73 9.16 -0.03
C ASN A 78 -12.36 9.75 -0.28
N TYR A 79 -11.51 9.04 -1.02
CA TYR A 79 -10.18 9.53 -1.35
C TYR A 79 -9.80 9.06 -2.74
N ARG A 80 -8.67 9.57 -3.21
CA ARG A 80 -8.16 9.18 -4.50
C ARG A 80 -6.66 8.99 -4.44
N ILE A 81 -6.16 7.95 -5.07
CA ILE A 81 -4.73 7.75 -5.21
C ILE A 81 -4.29 8.54 -6.44
N CYS A 82 -3.41 9.51 -6.23
CA CYS A 82 -2.99 10.41 -7.29
C CYS A 82 -1.84 9.86 -8.10
N GLY A 83 -1.01 9.05 -7.47
CA GLY A 83 0.12 8.50 -8.19
C GLY A 83 0.92 7.56 -7.33
N MET A 84 1.77 6.79 -7.96
CA MET A 84 2.64 5.83 -7.30
C MET A 84 4.04 5.92 -7.89
N VAL A 85 5.04 5.81 -7.03
CA VAL A 85 6.43 5.79 -7.45
C VAL A 85 7.02 4.46 -7.01
N PHE A 86 7.54 3.72 -7.96
CA PHE A 86 8.10 2.39 -7.70
C PHE A 86 9.61 2.45 -7.81
N THR A 87 10.30 2.06 -6.74
CA THR A 87 11.75 1.97 -6.75
C THR A 87 12.12 0.50 -6.81
N TYR A 88 12.80 0.11 -7.86
CA TYR A 88 13.23 -1.25 -8.08
C TYR A 88 14.44 -1.59 -7.24
N GLU A 89 14.67 -2.88 -7.06
CA GLU A 89 15.84 -3.33 -6.30
C GLU A 89 17.13 -2.87 -6.95
N ASN A 90 17.15 -2.71 -8.26
CA ASN A 90 18.34 -2.26 -8.94
C ASN A 90 18.49 -0.75 -8.98
N GLY A 91 17.59 -0.03 -8.33
CA GLY A 91 17.68 1.42 -8.23
C GLY A 91 16.90 2.19 -9.29
N SER A 92 16.35 1.51 -10.27
CA SER A 92 15.56 2.23 -11.28
C SER A 92 14.21 2.62 -10.68
N ILE A 93 13.59 3.62 -11.28
CA ILE A 93 12.36 4.21 -10.75
C ILE A 93 11.32 4.29 -11.86
N ALA A 94 10.09 3.95 -11.52
CA ALA A 94 8.96 4.07 -12.44
C ALA A 94 7.86 4.87 -11.75
N ASN A 95 7.18 5.71 -12.52
CA ASN A 95 6.08 6.53 -12.02
C ASN A 95 4.79 6.15 -12.73
N VAL A 96 3.72 6.06 -11.96
CA VAL A 96 2.39 5.78 -12.51
C VAL A 96 1.43 6.80 -11.93
N ALA A 97 0.87 7.64 -12.79
CA ALA A 97 -0.08 8.68 -12.35
C ALA A 97 -1.50 8.09 -12.42
N SER A 98 -1.75 7.09 -11.59
CA SER A 98 -3.00 6.34 -11.65
C SER A 98 -3.24 5.66 -10.31
N PRO A 99 -4.51 5.38 -9.97
CA PRO A 99 -4.80 4.62 -8.76
C PRO A 99 -4.51 3.13 -8.89
N VAL A 100 -4.15 2.66 -10.08
CA VAL A 100 -3.83 1.25 -10.29
C VAL A 100 -2.57 1.14 -11.11
N ALA A 101 -1.85 0.04 -10.91
CA ALA A 101 -0.68 -0.28 -11.72
C ALA A 101 -0.95 -1.61 -12.39
N GLU A 102 -0.80 -1.65 -13.71
CA GLU A 102 -1.18 -2.83 -14.48
C GLU A 102 0.00 -3.42 -15.23
N GLY A 103 -0.08 -4.73 -15.49
CA GLY A 103 0.84 -5.40 -16.36
C GLY A 103 2.19 -5.65 -15.73
N LYS A 104 3.23 -5.25 -16.44
CA LYS A 104 4.60 -5.56 -16.03
C LYS A 104 4.92 -5.06 -14.62
N ILE A 105 4.51 -3.86 -14.29
CA ILE A 105 4.80 -3.30 -12.98
C ILE A 105 4.13 -4.14 -11.89
N ALA A 106 2.88 -4.53 -12.10
CA ALA A 106 2.17 -5.34 -11.12
C ALA A 106 2.86 -6.70 -10.96
N GLU A 107 3.32 -7.27 -12.06
CA GLU A 107 4.04 -8.53 -12.01
C GLU A 107 5.36 -8.38 -11.27
N ASP A 108 6.06 -7.28 -11.51
CA ASP A 108 7.33 -7.02 -10.83
C ASP A 108 7.14 -6.88 -9.33
N ILE A 109 6.04 -6.26 -8.90
CA ILE A 109 5.73 -6.17 -7.48
C ILE A 109 5.56 -7.58 -6.91
N ARG A 110 4.77 -8.38 -7.59
CA ARG A 110 4.47 -9.71 -7.07
C ARG A 110 5.68 -10.61 -7.05
N GLU A 111 6.61 -10.39 -7.97
CA GLU A 111 7.82 -11.19 -8.03
C GLU A 111 8.92 -10.69 -7.10
N GLY A 112 8.66 -9.61 -6.38
CA GLY A 112 9.62 -9.13 -5.40
C GLY A 112 10.74 -8.30 -5.98
N LYS A 113 10.55 -7.72 -7.14
CA LYS A 113 11.58 -6.90 -7.78
C LYS A 113 11.51 -5.43 -7.36
N ILE A 114 10.46 -5.05 -6.65
CA ILE A 114 10.26 -3.67 -6.22
C ILE A 114 10.67 -3.56 -4.75
N ALA A 115 11.57 -2.63 -4.46
CA ALA A 115 12.03 -2.41 -3.10
C ALA A 115 11.10 -1.50 -2.33
N LYS A 116 10.54 -0.50 -3.01
CA LYS A 116 9.74 0.52 -2.34
C LYS A 116 8.64 1.04 -3.26
N ILE A 117 7.48 1.30 -2.68
CA ILE A 117 6.37 1.94 -3.39
C ILE A 117 5.92 3.12 -2.57
N GLU A 118 5.87 4.29 -3.19
CA GLU A 118 5.36 5.49 -2.53
C GLU A 118 4.03 5.82 -3.19
N ILE A 119 2.98 5.93 -2.39
CA ILE A 119 1.62 6.13 -2.89
C ILE A 119 1.06 7.42 -2.32
N GLU A 120 0.68 8.31 -3.21
CA GLU A 120 0.15 9.62 -2.82
C GLU A 120 -1.36 9.60 -2.83
N ILE A 121 -1.97 9.98 -1.70
CA ILE A 121 -3.42 9.91 -1.52
C ILE A 121 -3.97 11.28 -1.16
N ARG A 122 -5.08 11.66 -1.80
CA ARG A 122 -5.74 12.92 -1.49
C ARG A 122 -7.21 12.78 -1.23
#